data_a80abae48b965766573d008a8a83de5c
#
_entry.id   a80abae48b965766573d008a8a83de5c
#
_cell.length_a   1.000
_cell.length_b   1.000
_cell.length_c   1.000
_cell.angle_alpha   90.00
_cell.angle_beta   90.00
_cell.angle_gamma   90.00
#
_symmetry.space_group_name_H-M   'P 1'
#
loop_
_entity.id
_entity.type
_entity.pdbx_description
1 polymer ?
#
loop_
_entity_poly.entity_id
_entity_poly.type
_entity_poly.pdbx_seq_one_letter_code
_entity_poly.pdbx_strand_id
1 'polypeptide(L)'
;MKIVVIGGTGLIGSKLIANLTAQGHEAVPAAPNTGVNTLTGEGLADVLTGASVVVDVSNSPSFEDEAVLNFFETSTGNLLAAEEKAGVGHHVALSIVGAERPPARGYFTAKIAQETLIEKSPIPYSIVHATQFFEFTRAIADEATADGKVRMAPVFYQPMAGDDVAEQVARVATGSPVNGRVEIAGPDRYRMDDFFREALTAWNDPREVVTDPNAHYFGAPLEEHSLVPLSEATLGKYHYNTWPGRLQSPK
;
A
#
# COMPACT_ATOMS: atom_id res chain seq x y z
N MET A 1 14.71 15.05 -11.61
CA MET A 1 13.44 14.75 -12.31
C MET A 1 12.30 15.36 -11.52
N LYS A 2 11.23 15.79 -12.20
CA LYS A 2 9.95 16.08 -11.52
C LYS A 2 9.18 14.79 -11.31
N ILE A 3 8.85 14.46 -10.07
CA ILE A 3 8.12 13.26 -9.66
C ILE A 3 6.87 13.71 -8.92
N VAL A 4 5.69 13.40 -9.46
CA VAL A 4 4.40 13.71 -8.82
C VAL A 4 3.94 12.52 -8.00
N VAL A 5 3.59 12.73 -6.73
CA VAL A 5 3.14 11.68 -5.81
C VAL A 5 1.66 11.89 -5.51
N ILE A 6 0.82 11.05 -6.10
CA ILE A 6 -0.62 10.98 -5.79
C ILE A 6 -0.80 10.32 -4.43
N GLY A 7 -1.58 10.95 -3.54
CA GLY A 7 -1.61 10.59 -2.12
C GLY A 7 -0.40 11.13 -1.35
N GLY A 8 0.31 12.11 -1.89
CA GLY A 8 1.59 12.64 -1.38
C GLY A 8 1.55 13.25 0.02
N THR A 9 0.35 13.51 0.57
CA THR A 9 0.17 14.00 1.96
C THR A 9 -0.19 12.90 2.96
N GLY A 10 -0.37 11.66 2.48
CA GLY A 10 -0.71 10.51 3.32
C GLY A 10 0.50 9.88 4.03
N LEU A 11 0.26 8.75 4.71
CA LEU A 11 1.26 8.03 5.50
C LEU A 11 2.53 7.70 4.69
N ILE A 12 2.37 7.02 3.55
CA ILE A 12 3.50 6.65 2.70
C ILE A 12 3.94 7.84 1.85
N GLY A 13 2.99 8.62 1.31
CA GLY A 13 3.30 9.72 0.41
C GLY A 13 4.19 10.79 1.03
N SER A 14 3.95 11.19 2.28
CA SER A 14 4.78 12.19 2.97
C SER A 14 6.22 11.73 3.19
N LYS A 15 6.41 10.45 3.55
CA LYS A 15 7.74 9.82 3.68
C LYS A 15 8.45 9.73 2.32
N LEU A 16 7.69 9.36 1.28
CA LEU A 16 8.19 9.27 -0.10
C LEU A 16 8.65 10.64 -0.62
N ILE A 17 7.85 11.69 -0.42
CA ILE A 17 8.23 13.08 -0.77
C ILE A 17 9.55 13.45 -0.09
N ALA A 18 9.70 13.17 1.22
CA ALA A 18 10.92 13.46 1.95
C ALA A 18 12.14 12.70 1.36
N ASN A 19 11.99 11.42 1.07
CA ASN A 19 13.04 10.59 0.48
C ASN A 19 13.47 11.08 -0.91
N LEU A 20 12.51 11.37 -1.79
CA LEU A 20 12.80 11.85 -3.15
C LEU A 20 13.44 13.24 -3.14
N THR A 21 12.98 14.13 -2.26
CA THR A 21 13.58 15.46 -2.09
C THR A 21 15.02 15.38 -1.58
N ALA A 22 15.29 14.49 -0.61
CA ALA A 22 16.64 14.26 -0.10
C ALA A 22 17.60 13.69 -1.18
N GLN A 23 17.06 12.99 -2.18
CA GLN A 23 17.80 12.50 -3.35
C GLN A 23 17.98 13.57 -4.45
N GLY A 24 17.50 14.80 -4.25
CA GLY A 24 17.65 15.90 -5.20
C GLY A 24 16.60 15.91 -6.33
N HIS A 25 15.48 15.22 -6.17
CA HIS A 25 14.36 15.27 -7.10
C HIS A 25 13.38 16.39 -6.74
N GLU A 26 12.68 16.94 -7.73
CA GLU A 26 11.52 17.78 -7.53
C GLU A 26 10.31 16.87 -7.23
N ALA A 27 10.07 16.60 -5.95
CA ALA A 27 8.97 15.77 -5.49
C ALA A 27 7.73 16.63 -5.18
N VAL A 28 6.64 16.43 -5.93
CA VAL A 28 5.42 17.26 -5.83
C VAL A 28 4.29 16.43 -5.22
N PRO A 29 3.80 16.79 -4.01
CA PRO A 29 2.64 16.13 -3.42
C PRO A 29 1.35 16.52 -4.16
N ALA A 30 0.55 15.52 -4.53
CA ALA A 30 -0.74 15.69 -5.16
C ALA A 30 -1.82 14.96 -4.36
N ALA A 31 -2.77 15.70 -3.81
CA ALA A 31 -3.85 15.19 -2.98
C ALA A 31 -5.00 16.24 -2.94
N PRO A 32 -6.20 15.90 -2.46
CA PRO A 32 -7.32 16.87 -2.38
C PRO A 32 -6.97 18.16 -1.62
N ASN A 33 -6.20 18.06 -0.54
CA ASN A 33 -5.74 19.21 0.24
C ASN A 33 -4.64 20.05 -0.45
N THR A 34 -4.09 19.59 -1.57
CA THR A 34 -3.19 20.37 -2.44
C THR A 34 -3.85 20.78 -3.75
N GLY A 35 -5.17 20.65 -3.88
CA GLY A 35 -5.94 21.04 -5.07
C GLY A 35 -5.93 20.01 -6.21
N VAL A 36 -5.56 18.75 -5.93
CA VAL A 36 -5.56 17.68 -6.93
C VAL A 36 -6.54 16.58 -6.51
N ASN A 37 -7.54 16.34 -7.36
CA ASN A 37 -8.53 15.29 -7.11
C ASN A 37 -8.60 14.31 -8.29
N THR A 38 -8.11 13.09 -8.09
CA THR A 38 -8.09 12.05 -9.11
C THR A 38 -9.46 11.53 -9.51
N LEU A 39 -10.48 11.63 -8.63
CA LEU A 39 -11.85 11.21 -8.95
C LEU A 39 -12.54 12.16 -9.92
N THR A 40 -12.26 13.47 -9.83
CA THR A 40 -12.86 14.50 -10.69
C THR A 40 -11.95 14.92 -11.84
N GLY A 41 -10.65 14.62 -11.75
CA GLY A 41 -9.62 15.09 -12.67
C GLY A 41 -9.13 16.53 -12.37
N GLU A 42 -9.67 17.19 -11.34
CA GLU A 42 -9.29 18.54 -10.96
C GLU A 42 -7.80 18.63 -10.59
N GLY A 43 -7.09 19.61 -11.14
CA GLY A 43 -5.67 19.87 -10.89
C GLY A 43 -4.70 18.88 -11.53
N LEU A 44 -5.16 17.78 -12.15
CA LEU A 44 -4.26 16.76 -12.73
C LEU A 44 -3.41 17.33 -13.87
N ALA A 45 -4.00 18.05 -14.81
CA ALA A 45 -3.28 18.59 -15.97
C ALA A 45 -2.14 19.54 -15.53
N ASP A 46 -2.42 20.39 -14.55
CA ASP A 46 -1.46 21.38 -14.07
C ASP A 46 -0.30 20.72 -13.31
N VAL A 47 -0.62 19.81 -12.36
CA VAL A 47 0.41 19.16 -11.53
C VAL A 47 1.31 18.25 -12.36
N LEU A 48 0.77 17.60 -13.42
CA LEU A 48 1.51 16.68 -14.28
C LEU A 48 2.35 17.39 -15.36
N THR A 49 2.20 18.70 -15.55
CA THR A 49 3.03 19.42 -16.53
C THR A 49 4.51 19.27 -16.22
N GLY A 50 5.27 18.66 -17.15
CA GLY A 50 6.70 18.39 -17.04
C GLY A 50 7.07 17.25 -16.06
N ALA A 51 6.10 16.49 -15.59
CA ALA A 51 6.37 15.30 -14.77
C ALA A 51 7.03 14.21 -15.60
N SER A 52 8.13 13.67 -15.10
CA SER A 52 8.80 12.51 -15.69
C SER A 52 8.23 11.20 -15.16
N VAL A 53 7.85 11.18 -13.88
CA VAL A 53 7.36 10.01 -13.16
C VAL A 53 6.15 10.40 -12.33
N VAL A 54 5.17 9.52 -12.27
CA VAL A 54 4.04 9.60 -11.33
C VAL A 54 4.09 8.39 -10.40
N VAL A 55 3.91 8.64 -9.10
CA VAL A 55 3.82 7.58 -8.10
C VAL A 55 2.46 7.64 -7.44
N ASP A 56 1.64 6.61 -7.61
CA ASP A 56 0.34 6.50 -6.96
C ASP A 56 0.43 5.66 -5.69
N VAL A 57 0.38 6.35 -4.55
CA VAL A 57 0.25 5.76 -3.21
C VAL A 57 -1.07 6.17 -2.56
N SER A 58 -2.05 6.56 -3.37
CA SER A 58 -3.38 6.91 -2.88
C SER A 58 -4.16 5.71 -2.36
N ASN A 59 -5.13 5.95 -1.50
CA ASN A 59 -6.02 4.92 -0.98
C ASN A 59 -7.45 5.44 -0.89
N SER A 60 -8.41 4.54 -0.98
CA SER A 60 -9.82 4.87 -0.82
C SER A 60 -10.13 5.33 0.62
N PRO A 61 -10.96 6.36 0.79
CA PRO A 61 -11.45 6.76 2.11
C PRO A 61 -12.46 5.77 2.70
N SER A 62 -12.99 4.85 1.89
CA SER A 62 -13.92 3.80 2.30
C SER A 62 -13.39 2.42 1.89
N PHE A 63 -13.66 1.42 2.73
CA PHE A 63 -13.34 0.01 2.45
C PHE A 63 -14.59 -0.82 2.09
N GLU A 64 -15.75 -0.18 1.93
CA GLU A 64 -16.94 -0.82 1.38
C GLU A 64 -16.67 -1.27 -0.07
N ASP A 65 -17.03 -2.50 -0.41
CA ASP A 65 -16.63 -3.19 -1.65
C ASP A 65 -16.88 -2.35 -2.92
N GLU A 66 -18.08 -1.79 -3.06
CA GLU A 66 -18.46 -0.99 -4.23
C GLU A 66 -17.70 0.35 -4.24
N ALA A 67 -17.56 1.00 -3.08
CA ALA A 67 -16.92 2.29 -2.95
C ALA A 67 -15.42 2.22 -3.23
N VAL A 68 -14.74 1.18 -2.71
CA VAL A 68 -13.29 1.00 -2.93
C VAL A 68 -12.99 0.62 -4.38
N LEU A 69 -13.83 -0.22 -5.00
CA LEU A 69 -13.69 -0.57 -6.41
C LEU A 69 -13.86 0.66 -7.31
N ASN A 70 -14.96 1.40 -7.13
CA ASN A 70 -15.21 2.63 -7.89
C ASN A 70 -14.10 3.68 -7.70
N PHE A 71 -13.55 3.80 -6.48
CA PHE A 71 -12.42 4.71 -6.24
C PHE A 71 -11.24 4.34 -7.13
N PHE A 72 -10.76 3.11 -7.10
CA PHE A 72 -9.56 2.72 -7.86
C PHE A 72 -9.79 2.73 -9.37
N GLU A 73 -10.95 2.28 -9.84
CA GLU A 73 -11.28 2.33 -11.28
C GLU A 73 -11.31 3.77 -11.80
N THR A 74 -12.01 4.66 -11.09
CA THR A 74 -12.19 6.05 -11.53
C THR A 74 -10.90 6.84 -11.41
N SER A 75 -10.24 6.78 -10.24
CA SER A 75 -9.01 7.55 -9.99
C SER A 75 -7.88 7.14 -10.92
N THR A 76 -7.67 5.83 -11.08
CA THR A 76 -6.61 5.31 -11.95
C THR A 76 -6.90 5.62 -13.42
N GLY A 77 -8.15 5.46 -13.87
CA GLY A 77 -8.54 5.80 -15.24
C GLY A 77 -8.27 7.28 -15.57
N ASN A 78 -8.69 8.18 -14.70
CA ASN A 78 -8.45 9.63 -14.86
C ASN A 78 -6.96 9.97 -14.83
N LEU A 79 -6.21 9.35 -13.91
CA LEU A 79 -4.79 9.58 -13.74
C LEU A 79 -4.00 9.16 -14.98
N LEU A 80 -4.19 7.91 -15.46
CA LEU A 80 -3.51 7.40 -16.65
C LEU A 80 -3.84 8.22 -17.90
N ALA A 81 -5.10 8.64 -18.08
CA ALA A 81 -5.48 9.50 -19.19
C ALA A 81 -4.82 10.89 -19.13
N ALA A 82 -4.59 11.44 -17.95
CA ALA A 82 -3.87 12.69 -17.76
C ALA A 82 -2.36 12.53 -17.96
N GLU A 83 -1.77 11.43 -17.48
CA GLU A 83 -0.36 11.06 -17.65
C GLU A 83 0.01 10.88 -19.13
N GLU A 84 -0.83 10.19 -19.90
CA GLU A 84 -0.63 10.01 -21.35
C GLU A 84 -0.56 11.35 -22.07
N LYS A 85 -1.47 12.29 -21.76
CA LYS A 85 -1.47 13.63 -22.33
C LYS A 85 -0.26 14.47 -21.92
N ALA A 86 0.22 14.27 -20.68
CA ALA A 86 1.39 14.97 -20.16
C ALA A 86 2.73 14.38 -20.63
N GLY A 87 2.71 13.19 -21.26
CA GLY A 87 3.91 12.49 -21.72
C GLY A 87 4.74 11.91 -20.57
N VAL A 88 4.09 11.45 -19.48
CA VAL A 88 4.76 10.78 -18.36
C VAL A 88 5.43 9.51 -18.82
N GLY A 89 6.69 9.32 -18.46
CA GLY A 89 7.52 8.20 -18.90
C GLY A 89 7.52 6.99 -17.99
N HIS A 90 6.99 7.11 -16.75
CA HIS A 90 6.92 6.02 -15.79
C HIS A 90 5.78 6.22 -14.78
N HIS A 91 4.83 5.29 -14.78
CA HIS A 91 3.80 5.18 -13.74
C HIS A 91 4.23 4.15 -12.69
N VAL A 92 4.24 4.52 -11.41
CA VAL A 92 4.54 3.60 -10.30
C VAL A 92 3.31 3.52 -9.39
N ALA A 93 2.79 2.32 -9.15
CA ALA A 93 1.68 2.12 -8.24
C ALA A 93 2.09 1.29 -7.04
N LEU A 94 1.67 1.71 -5.83
CA LEU A 94 1.77 0.90 -4.62
C LEU A 94 0.53 -0.01 -4.53
N SER A 95 0.77 -1.30 -4.55
CA SER A 95 -0.23 -2.35 -4.40
C SER A 95 0.12 -3.29 -3.25
N ILE A 96 -0.57 -4.41 -3.15
CA ILE A 96 -0.41 -5.35 -2.04
C ILE A 96 0.02 -6.72 -2.53
N VAL A 97 0.86 -7.39 -1.77
CA VAL A 97 1.23 -8.79 -1.99
C VAL A 97 -0.02 -9.67 -1.92
N GLY A 98 -0.17 -10.55 -2.91
CA GLY A 98 -1.27 -11.51 -2.96
C GLY A 98 -2.57 -10.97 -3.53
N ALA A 99 -2.62 -9.74 -4.05
CA ALA A 99 -3.82 -9.19 -4.68
C ALA A 99 -4.38 -10.10 -5.77
N GLU A 100 -3.49 -10.69 -6.58
CA GLU A 100 -3.82 -11.57 -7.71
C GLU A 100 -4.24 -12.99 -7.32
N ARG A 101 -4.19 -13.35 -6.03
CA ARG A 101 -4.47 -14.72 -5.57
C ARG A 101 -5.96 -14.89 -5.28
N PRO A 102 -6.60 -15.92 -5.80
CA PRO A 102 -7.99 -16.22 -5.47
C PRO A 102 -8.13 -16.74 -4.02
N PRO A 103 -9.29 -16.54 -3.37
CA PRO A 103 -10.42 -15.75 -3.84
C PRO A 103 -10.28 -14.26 -3.46
N ALA A 104 -9.95 -13.40 -4.44
CA ALA A 104 -9.92 -11.96 -4.22
C ALA A 104 -11.34 -11.43 -3.89
N ARG A 105 -11.46 -10.62 -2.85
CA ARG A 105 -12.69 -9.92 -2.45
C ARG A 105 -12.36 -8.53 -1.90
N GLY A 106 -13.35 -7.65 -1.91
CA GLY A 106 -13.23 -6.32 -1.30
C GLY A 106 -12.05 -5.54 -1.85
N TYR A 107 -11.20 -5.10 -0.96
CA TYR A 107 -10.01 -4.31 -1.28
C TYR A 107 -9.06 -5.00 -2.30
N PHE A 108 -8.90 -6.32 -2.21
CA PHE A 108 -8.05 -7.06 -3.17
C PHE A 108 -8.61 -6.99 -4.60
N THR A 109 -9.94 -7.13 -4.77
CA THR A 109 -10.58 -6.97 -6.08
C THR A 109 -10.34 -5.57 -6.66
N ALA A 110 -10.45 -4.54 -5.83
CA ALA A 110 -10.22 -3.16 -6.24
C ALA A 110 -8.77 -2.91 -6.66
N LYS A 111 -7.80 -3.52 -5.96
CA LYS A 111 -6.38 -3.44 -6.35
C LYS A 111 -6.09 -4.18 -7.66
N ILE A 112 -6.73 -5.34 -7.90
CA ILE A 112 -6.63 -6.04 -9.20
C ILE A 112 -7.18 -5.17 -10.33
N ALA A 113 -8.31 -4.49 -10.11
CA ALA A 113 -8.89 -3.58 -11.09
C ALA A 113 -7.92 -2.43 -11.42
N GLN A 114 -7.30 -1.81 -10.40
CA GLN A 114 -6.25 -0.81 -10.57
C GLN A 114 -5.08 -1.34 -11.41
N GLU A 115 -4.50 -2.47 -11.03
CA GLU A 115 -3.37 -3.09 -11.73
C GLU A 115 -3.72 -3.41 -13.19
N THR A 116 -4.93 -3.92 -13.43
CA THR A 116 -5.42 -4.23 -14.78
C THR A 116 -5.49 -2.99 -15.68
N LEU A 117 -5.89 -1.84 -15.15
CA LEU A 117 -5.91 -0.58 -15.90
C LEU A 117 -4.48 -0.12 -16.22
N ILE A 118 -3.57 -0.22 -15.25
CA ILE A 118 -2.15 0.14 -15.44
C ILE A 118 -1.51 -0.75 -16.52
N GLU A 119 -1.69 -2.07 -16.45
CA GLU A 119 -1.13 -3.04 -17.39
C GLU A 119 -1.64 -2.85 -18.82
N LYS A 120 -2.86 -2.33 -18.99
CA LYS A 120 -3.46 -2.03 -20.31
C LYS A 120 -3.06 -0.65 -20.84
N SER A 121 -2.47 0.20 -20.03
CA SER A 121 -2.03 1.54 -20.43
C SER A 121 -0.78 1.46 -21.32
N PRO A 122 -0.59 2.39 -22.27
CA PRO A 122 0.63 2.48 -23.05
C PRO A 122 1.81 3.07 -22.24
N ILE A 123 1.59 3.56 -21.04
CA ILE A 123 2.61 4.19 -20.19
C ILE A 123 3.50 3.10 -19.58
N PRO A 124 4.85 3.20 -19.68
CA PRO A 124 5.74 2.29 -18.96
C PRO A 124 5.47 2.33 -17.48
N TYR A 125 5.44 1.18 -16.80
CA TYR A 125 4.99 1.10 -15.43
C TYR A 125 5.82 0.17 -14.53
N SER A 126 5.65 0.34 -13.22
CA SER A 126 6.10 -0.60 -12.19
C SER A 126 5.03 -0.69 -11.09
N ILE A 127 4.60 -1.89 -10.74
CA ILE A 127 3.65 -2.13 -9.65
C ILE A 127 4.44 -2.69 -8.46
N VAL A 128 4.43 -1.97 -7.35
CA VAL A 128 5.11 -2.38 -6.12
C VAL A 128 4.11 -3.12 -5.23
N HIS A 129 4.27 -4.42 -5.11
CA HIS A 129 3.51 -5.26 -4.18
C HIS A 129 4.19 -5.22 -2.81
N ALA A 130 3.59 -4.53 -1.85
CA ALA A 130 4.06 -4.47 -0.48
C ALA A 130 3.28 -5.43 0.42
N THR A 131 3.94 -5.99 1.43
CA THR A 131 3.27 -6.65 2.54
C THR A 131 2.62 -5.61 3.46
N GLN A 132 1.91 -6.05 4.50
CA GLN A 132 1.15 -5.19 5.40
C GLN A 132 2.09 -4.24 6.17
N PHE A 133 1.55 -3.07 6.58
CA PHE A 133 2.38 -2.06 7.25
C PHE A 133 2.25 -2.16 8.78
N PHE A 134 3.36 -1.93 9.48
CA PHE A 134 3.40 -1.89 10.95
C PHE A 134 2.40 -0.88 11.51
N GLU A 135 2.23 0.25 10.85
CA GLU A 135 1.33 1.34 11.24
C GLU A 135 -0.13 0.92 11.30
N PHE A 136 -0.53 -0.11 10.56
CA PHE A 136 -1.91 -0.61 10.53
C PHE A 136 -2.19 -1.73 11.52
N THR A 137 -1.19 -2.19 12.30
CA THR A 137 -1.35 -3.33 13.20
C THR A 137 -2.52 -3.15 14.18
N ARG A 138 -2.71 -1.94 14.75
CA ARG A 138 -3.86 -1.68 15.66
C ARG A 138 -5.20 -1.74 14.91
N ALA A 139 -5.31 -1.10 13.76
CA ALA A 139 -6.53 -1.09 12.96
C ALA A 139 -6.91 -2.51 12.51
N ILE A 140 -5.93 -3.35 12.17
CA ILE A 140 -6.16 -4.76 11.82
C ILE A 140 -6.67 -5.54 13.04
N ALA A 141 -6.10 -5.32 14.24
CA ALA A 141 -6.58 -5.95 15.46
C ALA A 141 -8.01 -5.50 15.82
N ASP A 142 -8.32 -4.21 15.62
CA ASP A 142 -9.64 -3.65 15.90
C ASP A 142 -10.71 -4.20 14.94
N GLU A 143 -10.40 -4.30 13.65
CA GLU A 143 -11.27 -4.88 12.63
C GLU A 143 -11.55 -6.38 12.89
N ALA A 144 -10.51 -7.11 13.30
CA ALA A 144 -10.61 -8.54 13.60
C ALA A 144 -11.26 -8.83 14.99
N THR A 145 -11.74 -7.80 15.70
CA THR A 145 -12.33 -7.98 17.03
C THR A 145 -13.80 -8.33 16.95
N ALA A 146 -14.16 -9.50 17.47
CA ALA A 146 -15.54 -9.95 17.68
C ALA A 146 -15.71 -10.48 19.11
N ASP A 147 -16.80 -10.10 19.78
CA ASP A 147 -17.11 -10.50 21.17
C ASP A 147 -15.95 -10.22 22.16
N GLY A 148 -15.27 -9.10 21.98
CA GLY A 148 -14.14 -8.67 22.83
C GLY A 148 -12.84 -9.46 22.63
N LYS A 149 -12.76 -10.30 21.61
CA LYS A 149 -11.58 -11.11 21.26
C LYS A 149 -11.10 -10.78 19.86
N VAL A 150 -9.80 -10.78 19.65
CA VAL A 150 -9.16 -10.59 18.33
C VAL A 150 -9.00 -11.95 17.66
N ARG A 151 -9.68 -12.19 16.53
CA ARG A 151 -9.66 -13.46 15.80
C ARG A 151 -8.66 -13.39 14.66
N MET A 152 -7.60 -14.20 14.71
CA MET A 152 -6.55 -14.20 13.71
C MET A 152 -6.35 -15.57 13.09
N ALA A 153 -6.24 -15.61 11.76
CA ALA A 153 -5.92 -16.83 11.04
C ALA A 153 -4.45 -17.23 11.31
N PRO A 154 -4.16 -18.56 11.46
CA PRO A 154 -2.79 -19.03 11.65
C PRO A 154 -2.03 -19.13 10.31
N VAL A 155 -1.94 -18.03 9.58
CA VAL A 155 -1.27 -17.93 8.27
C VAL A 155 0.07 -17.19 8.39
N PHE A 156 0.91 -17.24 7.36
CA PHE A 156 2.12 -16.44 7.33
C PHE A 156 1.82 -14.95 7.17
N TYR A 157 2.57 -14.15 7.90
CA TYR A 157 2.45 -12.69 7.98
C TYR A 157 3.85 -12.07 8.01
N GLN A 158 4.10 -11.09 7.16
CA GLN A 158 5.46 -10.54 6.99
C GLN A 158 5.42 -9.00 6.88
N PRO A 159 4.90 -8.31 7.91
CA PRO A 159 4.65 -6.88 7.84
C PRO A 159 5.95 -6.07 7.78
N MET A 160 5.88 -4.83 7.26
CA MET A 160 7.02 -3.94 7.09
C MET A 160 6.70 -2.51 7.56
N ALA A 161 7.74 -1.74 7.88
CA ALA A 161 7.58 -0.34 8.26
C ALA A 161 7.22 0.53 7.04
N GLY A 162 6.35 1.51 7.22
CA GLY A 162 6.02 2.48 6.17
C GLY A 162 7.24 3.29 5.69
N ASP A 163 8.27 3.46 6.52
CA ASP A 163 9.55 4.06 6.12
C ASP A 163 10.28 3.19 5.09
N ASP A 164 10.32 1.87 5.29
CA ASP A 164 10.89 0.92 4.34
C ASP A 164 10.08 0.89 3.03
N VAL A 165 8.74 0.92 3.12
CA VAL A 165 7.87 1.01 1.94
C VAL A 165 8.23 2.25 1.12
N ALA A 166 8.29 3.42 1.76
CA ALA A 166 8.60 4.67 1.08
C ALA A 166 10.00 4.67 0.45
N GLU A 167 11.00 4.07 1.11
CA GLU A 167 12.36 3.93 0.57
C GLU A 167 12.36 3.04 -0.68
N GLN A 168 11.68 1.89 -0.64
CA GLN A 168 11.65 0.97 -1.77
C GLN A 168 10.84 1.54 -2.95
N VAL A 169 9.71 2.21 -2.68
CA VAL A 169 8.93 2.90 -3.73
C VAL A 169 9.76 4.02 -4.37
N ALA A 170 10.53 4.81 -3.59
CA ALA A 170 11.43 5.82 -4.13
C ALA A 170 12.48 5.20 -5.05
N ARG A 171 13.07 4.06 -4.67
CA ARG A 171 14.05 3.34 -5.50
C ARG A 171 13.46 2.87 -6.83
N VAL A 172 12.23 2.35 -6.82
CA VAL A 172 11.52 1.93 -8.04
C VAL A 172 11.20 3.15 -8.90
N ALA A 173 10.70 4.24 -8.32
CA ALA A 173 10.33 5.46 -9.02
C ALA A 173 11.53 6.16 -9.70
N THR A 174 12.72 6.04 -9.14
CA THR A 174 13.95 6.62 -9.69
C THR A 174 14.71 5.68 -10.63
N GLY A 175 14.28 4.42 -10.71
CA GLY A 175 14.81 3.41 -11.63
C GLY A 175 14.09 3.39 -12.99
N SER A 176 14.49 2.44 -13.84
CA SER A 176 13.80 2.19 -15.11
C SER A 176 12.49 1.44 -14.87
N PRO A 177 11.43 1.70 -15.68
CA PRO A 177 10.21 0.91 -15.62
C PRO A 177 10.47 -0.58 -15.84
N VAL A 178 9.86 -1.44 -15.00
CA VAL A 178 10.00 -2.90 -15.14
C VAL A 178 8.90 -3.52 -15.99
N ASN A 179 7.82 -2.77 -16.29
CA ASN A 179 6.61 -3.25 -16.95
C ASN A 179 6.10 -4.55 -16.33
N GLY A 180 6.00 -4.55 -15.02
CA GLY A 180 5.65 -5.71 -14.22
C GLY A 180 5.58 -5.37 -12.74
N ARG A 181 5.66 -6.42 -11.91
CA ARG A 181 5.54 -6.34 -10.45
C ARG A 181 6.89 -6.47 -9.77
N VAL A 182 7.05 -5.76 -8.64
CA VAL A 182 8.21 -5.85 -7.73
C VAL A 182 7.67 -6.11 -6.34
N GLU A 183 8.11 -7.19 -5.69
CA GLU A 183 7.67 -7.51 -4.33
C GLU A 183 8.61 -6.93 -3.28
N ILE A 184 8.03 -6.32 -2.24
CA ILE A 184 8.74 -5.81 -1.06
C ILE A 184 8.07 -6.34 0.21
N ALA A 185 8.87 -6.66 1.24
CA ALA A 185 8.37 -7.27 2.46
C ALA A 185 9.19 -6.86 3.69
N GLY A 186 8.63 -7.06 4.87
CA GLY A 186 9.38 -6.94 6.12
C GLY A 186 10.48 -7.99 6.23
N PRO A 187 11.49 -7.75 7.08
CA PRO A 187 12.61 -8.67 7.25
C PRO A 187 12.22 -9.97 7.95
N ASP A 188 11.16 -9.94 8.77
CA ASP A 188 10.76 -11.06 9.60
C ASP A 188 9.41 -11.64 9.16
N ARG A 189 9.33 -12.97 9.12
CA ARG A 189 8.09 -13.71 8.84
C ARG A 189 7.58 -14.34 10.13
N TYR A 190 6.31 -14.12 10.42
CA TYR A 190 5.60 -14.59 11.60
C TYR A 190 4.44 -15.52 11.23
N ARG A 191 3.88 -16.19 12.26
CA ARG A 191 2.47 -16.60 12.23
C ARG A 191 1.63 -15.39 12.63
N MET A 192 0.55 -15.11 11.90
CA MET A 192 -0.24 -13.88 12.12
C MET A 192 -0.82 -13.84 13.53
N ASP A 193 -1.40 -14.92 14.00
CA ASP A 193 -1.96 -15.00 15.36
C ASP A 193 -0.90 -14.81 16.45
N ASP A 194 0.32 -15.34 16.27
CA ASP A 194 1.43 -15.13 17.23
C ASP A 194 1.90 -13.68 17.20
N PHE A 195 2.06 -13.08 16.03
CA PHE A 195 2.43 -11.67 15.89
C PHE A 195 1.46 -10.74 16.64
N PHE A 196 0.14 -10.97 16.52
CA PHE A 196 -0.86 -10.15 17.18
C PHE A 196 -0.90 -10.40 18.68
N ARG A 197 -0.61 -11.61 19.18
CA ARG A 197 -0.43 -11.86 20.63
C ARG A 197 0.72 -11.05 21.22
N GLU A 198 1.86 -11.03 20.52
CA GLU A 198 3.01 -10.24 20.94
C GLU A 198 2.71 -8.73 20.88
N ALA A 199 2.04 -8.26 19.83
CA ALA A 199 1.68 -6.85 19.65
C ALA A 199 0.73 -6.37 20.75
N LEU A 200 -0.37 -7.09 21.03
CA LEU A 200 -1.34 -6.74 22.05
C LEU A 200 -0.69 -6.75 23.44
N THR A 201 0.15 -7.76 23.73
CA THR A 201 0.91 -7.82 24.98
C THR A 201 1.80 -6.59 25.17
N ALA A 202 2.51 -6.18 24.13
CA ALA A 202 3.39 -5.00 24.18
C ALA A 202 2.63 -3.69 24.38
N TRP A 203 1.35 -3.63 23.97
CA TRP A 203 0.48 -2.46 24.17
C TRP A 203 -0.28 -2.48 25.50
N ASN A 204 -0.15 -3.53 26.31
CA ASN A 204 -1.00 -3.80 27.47
C ASN A 204 -2.50 -3.81 27.09
N ASP A 205 -2.83 -4.29 25.90
CA ASP A 205 -4.20 -4.47 25.44
C ASP A 205 -4.78 -5.74 26.08
N PRO A 206 -5.92 -5.65 26.78
CA PRO A 206 -6.48 -6.79 27.54
C PRO A 206 -7.19 -7.83 26.65
N ARG A 207 -7.37 -7.56 25.37
CA ARG A 207 -8.07 -8.49 24.46
C ARG A 207 -7.27 -9.77 24.26
N GLU A 208 -7.97 -10.90 24.31
CA GLU A 208 -7.42 -12.20 23.97
C GLU A 208 -7.30 -12.34 22.45
N VAL A 209 -6.16 -12.83 21.94
CA VAL A 209 -6.02 -13.25 20.55
C VAL A 209 -6.36 -14.72 20.39
N VAL A 210 -7.43 -15.00 19.67
CA VAL A 210 -7.92 -16.35 19.37
C VAL A 210 -7.42 -16.78 18.00
N THR A 211 -6.75 -17.93 17.91
CA THR A 211 -6.42 -18.57 16.64
C THR A 211 -7.71 -19.10 16.00
N ASP A 212 -8.08 -18.56 14.85
CA ASP A 212 -9.27 -18.96 14.10
C ASP A 212 -8.91 -19.22 12.63
N PRO A 213 -8.84 -20.49 12.18
CA PRO A 213 -8.52 -20.83 10.79
C PRO A 213 -9.50 -20.26 9.75
N ASN A 214 -10.68 -19.83 10.19
CA ASN A 214 -11.71 -19.24 9.34
C ASN A 214 -11.76 -17.71 9.46
N ALA A 215 -10.85 -17.08 10.19
CA ALA A 215 -10.79 -15.63 10.27
C ALA A 215 -10.46 -15.04 8.90
N HIS A 216 -11.17 -13.96 8.56
CA HIS A 216 -10.97 -13.21 7.32
C HIS A 216 -10.03 -12.03 7.54
N TYR A 217 -9.45 -11.53 6.46
CA TYR A 217 -8.66 -10.31 6.43
C TYR A 217 -9.37 -9.30 5.53
N PHE A 218 -9.98 -8.28 6.12
CA PHE A 218 -10.82 -7.31 5.40
C PHE A 218 -11.84 -8.01 4.47
N GLY A 219 -12.57 -8.99 5.03
CA GLY A 219 -13.59 -9.75 4.32
C GLY A 219 -13.07 -10.87 3.40
N ALA A 220 -11.77 -10.94 3.12
CA ALA A 220 -11.18 -12.00 2.30
C ALA A 220 -10.77 -13.21 3.14
N PRO A 221 -11.10 -14.45 2.71
CA PRO A 221 -10.56 -15.66 3.34
C PRO A 221 -9.06 -15.75 3.07
N LEU A 222 -8.33 -16.34 4.01
CA LEU A 222 -6.88 -16.47 3.94
C LEU A 222 -6.45 -17.92 3.76
N GLU A 223 -5.49 -18.15 2.86
CA GLU A 223 -4.66 -19.33 2.77
C GLU A 223 -3.31 -19.07 3.42
N GLU A 224 -2.54 -20.13 3.70
CA GLU A 224 -1.28 -20.05 4.45
C GLU A 224 -0.30 -18.98 3.96
N HIS A 225 -0.24 -18.74 2.65
CA HIS A 225 0.70 -17.80 2.01
C HIS A 225 0.02 -16.55 1.41
N SER A 226 -1.25 -16.29 1.73
CA SER A 226 -1.99 -15.17 1.12
C SER A 226 -1.36 -13.79 1.33
N LEU A 227 -0.65 -13.60 2.45
CA LEU A 227 -0.15 -12.30 2.89
C LEU A 227 1.38 -12.15 2.80
N VAL A 228 2.06 -13.09 2.15
CA VAL A 228 3.53 -13.10 2.04
C VAL A 228 3.99 -13.31 0.60
N PRO A 229 5.19 -12.84 0.22
CA PRO A 229 5.76 -13.10 -1.09
C PRO A 229 5.92 -14.60 -1.34
N LEU A 230 5.65 -15.04 -2.59
CA LEU A 230 5.94 -16.39 -3.08
C LEU A 230 7.24 -16.46 -3.88
N SER A 231 7.76 -15.31 -4.28
CA SER A 231 9.01 -15.16 -5.01
C SER A 231 10.02 -14.36 -4.19
N GLU A 232 11.16 -14.03 -4.79
CA GLU A 232 12.14 -13.16 -4.18
C GLU A 232 11.56 -11.75 -3.98
N ALA A 233 11.66 -11.23 -2.75
CA ALA A 233 11.22 -9.89 -2.39
C ALA A 233 12.38 -9.07 -1.83
N THR A 234 12.37 -7.76 -2.07
CA THR A 234 13.29 -6.86 -1.38
C THR A 234 12.83 -6.67 0.05
N LEU A 235 13.69 -6.98 1.01
CA LEU A 235 13.36 -6.88 2.43
C LEU A 235 13.62 -5.48 2.99
N GLY A 236 12.73 -5.04 3.88
CA GLY A 236 12.92 -3.85 4.70
C GLY A 236 14.02 -4.04 5.74
N LYS A 237 14.35 -2.95 6.44
CA LYS A 237 15.42 -2.89 7.46
C LYS A 237 14.87 -2.96 8.89
N TYR A 238 13.62 -2.47 9.08
CA TYR A 238 13.04 -2.36 10.41
C TYR A 238 12.38 -3.66 10.85
N HIS A 239 12.84 -4.18 11.99
CA HIS A 239 12.18 -5.28 12.69
C HIS A 239 11.07 -4.71 13.59
N TYR A 240 9.91 -5.35 13.60
CA TYR A 240 8.76 -4.85 14.37
C TYR A 240 9.10 -4.61 15.85
N ASN A 241 9.85 -5.52 16.48
CA ASN A 241 10.19 -5.46 17.89
C ASN A 241 11.08 -4.27 18.27
N THR A 242 11.82 -3.71 17.33
CA THR A 242 12.72 -2.55 17.54
C THR A 242 12.23 -1.29 16.81
N TRP A 243 11.12 -1.38 16.09
CA TRP A 243 10.57 -0.24 15.37
C TRP A 243 10.09 0.86 16.33
N PRO A 244 10.54 2.13 16.15
CA PRO A 244 10.23 3.23 17.08
C PRO A 244 8.72 3.52 17.22
N GLY A 245 7.93 3.24 16.17
CA GLY A 245 6.48 3.45 16.16
C GLY A 245 5.66 2.37 16.88
N ARG A 246 6.28 1.25 17.29
CA ARG A 246 5.59 0.07 17.84
C ARG A 246 4.63 0.38 19.00
N LEU A 247 5.00 1.30 19.87
CA LEU A 247 4.23 1.66 21.07
C LEU A 247 3.41 2.94 20.89
N GLN A 248 3.49 3.59 19.72
CA GLN A 248 2.73 4.82 19.47
C GLN A 248 1.28 4.46 19.12
N SER A 249 0.34 5.20 19.71
CA SER A 249 -1.04 5.16 19.23
C SER A 249 -1.11 5.80 17.85
N PRO A 250 -1.91 5.27 16.90
CA PRO A 250 -2.16 5.98 15.65
C PRO A 250 -2.74 7.36 15.97
N LYS A 251 -2.23 8.38 15.27
CA LYS A 251 -2.77 9.74 15.34
C LYS A 251 -4.02 9.84 14.50
#